data_03d76cb4d5b6f302fd1860ad7cc9d835
#
_entry.id   03d76cb4d5b6f302fd1860ad7cc9d835
#
_cell.length_a   1.000
_cell.length_b   1.000
_cell.length_c   1.000
_cell.angle_alpha   90.00
_cell.angle_beta   90.00
_cell.angle_gamma   90.00
#
_symmetry.space_group_name_H-M   'P 1'
#
loop_
_entity.id
_entity.type
_entity.pdbx_description
1 polymer ?
#
loop_
_entity_poly.entity_id
_entity_poly.type
_entity_poly.pdbx_seq_one_letter_code
_entity_poly.pdbx_strand_id
1 'polypeptide(L)' 'VSVEIRIGILNSRELSFETDASATEVQQQVLTALDQNANHVVLKDAKGSSYIIPTANIGYVELGSDQSRRVGF' A
#
# COMPACT_ATOMS: atom_id res chain seq x y z
N VAL A 1 0.09 13.08 11.55
CA VAL A 1 1.28 12.81 10.73
C VAL A 1 0.90 11.85 9.61
N SER A 2 1.13 12.25 8.37
CA SER A 2 0.81 11.39 7.23
C SER A 2 2.02 10.55 6.84
N VAL A 3 1.73 9.40 6.25
CA VAL A 3 2.73 8.47 5.77
C VAL A 3 2.56 8.35 4.26
N GLU A 4 3.66 8.48 3.53
CA GLU A 4 3.63 8.30 2.09
C GLU A 4 3.67 6.81 1.74
N ILE A 5 2.75 6.41 0.88
CA ILE A 5 2.65 5.03 0.41
C ILE A 5 2.94 5.01 -1.08
N ARG A 6 3.82 4.15 -1.51
CA ARG A 6 4.12 3.93 -2.92
C ARG A 6 3.94 2.46 -3.25
N ILE A 7 3.17 2.20 -4.28
CA ILE A 7 2.86 0.84 -4.70
C ILE A 7 3.25 0.69 -6.15
N GLY A 8 4.18 -0.22 -6.41
CA GLY A 8 4.56 -0.56 -7.77
C GLY A 8 3.54 -1.51 -8.36
N ILE A 9 2.86 -1.07 -9.40
CA ILE A 9 1.82 -1.86 -10.06
C ILE A 9 2.44 -2.50 -11.29
N LEU A 10 2.32 -3.82 -11.43
CA LEU A 10 2.85 -4.54 -12.58
C LEU A 10 2.17 -4.06 -13.86
N ASN A 11 2.96 -3.77 -14.88
CA ASN A 11 2.49 -3.32 -16.19
C ASN A 11 1.75 -1.98 -16.13
N SER A 12 2.01 -1.17 -15.10
CA SER A 12 1.36 0.11 -14.95
C SER A 12 2.28 1.06 -14.20
N ARG A 13 1.78 2.27 -13.95
CA ARG A 13 2.55 3.27 -13.23
C ARG A 13 2.55 2.99 -11.74
N GLU A 14 3.57 3.51 -11.07
CA GLU A 14 3.60 3.49 -9.62
C GLU A 14 2.47 4.37 -9.08
N LEU A 15 1.73 3.83 -8.12
CA LEU A 15 0.70 4.59 -7.42
C LEU A 15 1.32 5.14 -6.13
N SER A 16 1.13 6.44 -5.90
CA SER A 16 1.63 7.02 -4.65
C SER A 16 0.57 7.94 -4.06
N PHE A 17 0.48 7.93 -2.74
CA PHE A 17 -0.48 8.75 -2.01
C PHE A 17 -0.04 8.85 -0.55
N GLU A 18 -0.65 9.79 0.18
CA GLU A 18 -0.41 9.93 1.60
C GLU A 18 -1.63 9.41 2.37
N THR A 19 -1.38 8.82 3.53
CA THR A 19 -2.44 8.31 4.38
C THR A 19 -2.21 8.76 5.82
N ASP A 20 -3.28 8.92 6.57
CA ASP A 20 -3.21 9.22 8.00
C ASP A 20 -3.03 7.97 8.85
N ALA A 21 -3.21 6.80 8.26
CA ALA A 21 -2.95 5.55 8.96
C ALA A 21 -1.46 5.38 9.18
N SER A 22 -1.10 4.64 10.22
CA SER A 22 0.32 4.38 10.48
C SER A 22 0.88 3.41 9.44
N ALA A 23 2.20 3.46 9.25
CA ALA A 23 2.87 2.51 8.36
C ALA A 23 2.59 1.08 8.78
N THR A 24 2.55 0.82 10.08
CA THR A 24 2.27 -0.52 10.61
C THR A 24 0.88 -1.00 10.21
N GLU A 25 -0.12 -0.12 10.30
CA GLU A 25 -1.48 -0.49 9.90
C GLU A 25 -1.57 -0.83 8.42
N VAL A 26 -0.96 -0.02 7.57
CA VAL A 26 -0.96 -0.27 6.13
C VAL A 26 -0.24 -1.58 5.83
N GLN A 27 0.91 -1.79 6.46
CA GLN A 27 1.66 -3.02 6.29
C GLN A 27 0.82 -4.24 6.68
N GLN A 28 0.11 -4.17 7.81
CA GLN A 28 -0.73 -5.27 8.25
C GLN A 28 -1.86 -5.55 7.27
N GLN A 29 -2.47 -4.52 6.74
CA GLN A 29 -3.55 -4.69 5.75
C GLN A 29 -3.05 -5.40 4.51
N VAL A 30 -1.89 -5.00 4.01
CA VAL A 30 -1.31 -5.62 2.82
C VAL A 30 -0.92 -7.06 3.09
N LEU A 31 -0.24 -7.31 4.20
CA LEU A 31 0.21 -8.65 4.54
C LEU A 31 -0.97 -9.60 4.77
N THR A 32 -2.02 -9.12 5.44
CA THR A 32 -3.21 -9.92 5.66
C THR A 32 -3.86 -10.30 4.34
N ALA A 33 -3.96 -9.35 3.41
CA ALA A 33 -4.55 -9.62 2.11
C ALA A 33 -3.74 -10.69 1.36
N LEU A 34 -2.42 -10.61 1.43
CA LEU A 34 -1.56 -11.58 0.77
C LEU A 34 -1.66 -12.96 1.42
N ASP A 35 -1.68 -13.00 2.76
CA ASP A 35 -1.76 -14.27 3.50
C ASP A 35 -3.08 -14.98 3.28
N GLN A 36 -4.16 -14.24 3.08
CA GLN A 36 -5.48 -14.81 2.87
C GLN A 36 -5.80 -15.05 1.41
N ASN A 37 -4.84 -14.80 0.52
CA ASN A 37 -5.05 -14.90 -0.92
C ASN A 37 -6.21 -14.03 -1.38
N ALA A 38 -6.38 -12.87 -0.75
CA ALA A 38 -7.42 -11.93 -1.16
C ALA A 38 -7.13 -11.42 -2.57
N ASN A 39 -8.18 -11.19 -3.33
CA ASN A 39 -8.03 -10.74 -4.72
C ASN A 39 -7.64 -9.28 -4.82
N HIS A 40 -7.86 -8.50 -3.76
CA HIS A 40 -7.58 -7.08 -3.77
C HIS A 40 -7.28 -6.59 -2.37
N VAL A 41 -6.67 -5.42 -2.29
CA VAL A 41 -6.48 -4.70 -1.04
C VAL A 41 -7.06 -3.30 -1.21
N VAL A 42 -7.71 -2.79 -0.18
CA VAL A 42 -8.30 -1.46 -0.20
C VAL A 42 -7.51 -0.57 0.75
N LEU A 43 -7.02 0.54 0.24
CA LEU A 43 -6.28 1.52 1.03
C LEU A 43 -6.94 2.88 0.89
N LYS A 44 -6.89 3.67 1.95
CA LYS A 44 -7.48 5.01 1.94
C LYS A 44 -6.38 6.04 2.10
N ASP A 45 -6.53 7.16 1.40
CA ASP A 45 -5.59 8.25 1.55
C ASP A 45 -6.07 9.27 2.58
N ALA A 46 -5.24 10.26 2.86
CA ALA A 46 -5.55 11.29 3.85
C ALA A 46 -6.69 12.21 3.43
N LYS A 47 -7.02 12.20 2.14
CA LYS A 47 -8.07 13.05 1.59
C LYS A 47 -9.43 12.37 1.53
N GLY A 48 -9.51 11.12 1.98
CA GLY A 48 -10.74 10.37 1.98
C GLY A 48 -11.01 9.54 0.74
N SER A 49 -10.07 9.51 -0.21
CA SER A 49 -10.18 8.65 -1.39
C SER A 49 -9.79 7.23 -1.05
N SER A 50 -10.41 6.28 -1.72
CA SER A 50 -10.09 4.86 -1.55
C SER A 50 -9.45 4.33 -2.81
N TYR A 51 -8.47 3.44 -2.63
CA TYR A 51 -7.79 2.78 -3.74
C TYR A 51 -8.01 1.28 -3.60
N ILE A 52 -8.54 0.67 -4.63
CA ILE A 52 -8.75 -0.77 -4.69
C ILE A 52 -7.70 -1.32 -5.64
N ILE A 53 -6.79 -2.13 -5.12
CA ILE A 53 -5.63 -2.58 -5.86
C ILE A 53 -5.66 -4.10 -5.94
N PRO A 54 -5.70 -4.67 -7.15
CA PRO A 54 -5.63 -6.13 -7.29
C PRO A 54 -4.29 -6.64 -6.76
N THR A 55 -4.33 -7.59 -5.85
CA THR A 55 -3.11 -8.10 -5.24
C THR A 55 -2.17 -8.76 -6.26
N ALA A 56 -2.74 -9.37 -7.31
CA ALA A 56 -1.93 -10.00 -8.34
C ALA A 56 -1.08 -9.01 -9.13
N ASN A 57 -1.44 -7.73 -9.12
CA ASN A 57 -0.72 -6.71 -9.87
C ASN A 57 0.26 -5.91 -9.02
N ILE A 58 0.37 -6.21 -7.75
CA ILE A 58 1.29 -5.49 -6.86
C ILE A 58 2.68 -6.07 -7.02
N GLY A 59 3.61 -5.25 -7.45
CA GLY A 59 5.02 -5.64 -7.51
C GLY A 59 5.75 -5.38 -6.21
N TYR A 60 5.44 -4.26 -5.57
CA TYR A 60 6.01 -3.92 -4.27
C TYR A 60 5.17 -2.85 -3.60
N VAL A 61 5.34 -2.72 -2.29
CA VAL A 61 4.73 -1.62 -1.52
C VAL A 61 5.85 -0.97 -0.70
N GLU A 62 6.02 0.33 -0.87
CA GLU A 62 7.00 1.10 -0.11
C GLU A 62 6.26 1.99 0.88
N LEU A 63 6.63 1.86 2.15
CA LEU A 63 6.02 2.63 3.22
C LEU A 63 7.00 3.71 3.65
N GLY A 64 6.64 4.95 3.37
CA GLY A 64 7.48 6.08 3.70
C GLY A 64 7.15 6.62 5.09
N SER A 65 8.18 6.90 5.83
CA SER A 65 8.10 7.62 7.09
C SER A 65 9.39 8.42 7.16
N ASP A 66 9.80 8.83 8.35
CA ASP A 66 11.11 9.45 8.49
C ASP A 66 12.21 8.51 7.99
N GLN A 67 11.95 7.22 8.04
CA GLN A 67 12.82 6.20 7.49
C GLN A 67 12.01 5.37 6.52
N SER A 68 12.36 5.43 5.25
CA SER A 68 11.66 4.64 4.25
C SER A 68 11.89 3.16 4.47
N ARG A 69 10.82 2.39 4.36
CA ARG A 69 10.89 0.93 4.41
C ARG A 69 10.25 0.38 3.16
N ARG A 70 10.91 -0.59 2.57
CA ARG A 70 10.41 -1.25 1.39
C ARG A 70 10.04 -2.68 1.73
N VAL A 71 8.81 -3.04 1.37
CA VAL A 71 8.35 -4.42 1.48
C VAL A 71 8.36 -4.99 0.06
N GLY A 72 9.23 -5.95 -0.18
CA GLY A 72 9.35 -6.57 -1.49
C GLY A 72 8.52 -7.84 -1.59
N PHE A 73 8.04 -8.11 -2.77
CA PHE A 73 7.26 -9.31 -3.03
C PHE A 73 7.81 -10.09 -4.19
#